data_2a8a9a203c2f41f8661deec1e03d3857
#
_entry.id   2a8a9a203c2f41f8661deec1e03d3857
#
_cell.length_a   1.000
_cell.length_b   1.000
_cell.length_c   1.000
_cell.angle_alpha   90.00
_cell.angle_beta   90.00
_cell.angle_gamma   90.00
#
_symmetry.space_group_name_H-M   'P 1'
#
loop_
_entity.id
_entity.type
_entity.pdbx_description
1 polymer ?
#
loop_
_entity_poly.entity_id
_entity_poly.type
_entity_poly.pdbx_seq_one_letter_code
_entity_poly.pdbx_strand_id
1 'polypeptide(L)'
;MTKRQVAALFVLCLAVFMVAVDATVISVAVPAITQELHPSYNQVLWIGDIYSFVLAGLLITMGNLGDRLGRRRLLLIASIAFGAASAAAALAPTAGLLIAARAVQGVAGAGLMPSTLALLRTVFADDRQRTRAVGIWSAGGAAGAAMGPTVAGVLLEHYYWGSVLLVNLPVVALIVAVGAWVLPEARSEVRHPLDPLSVVYSAAGILAVVYGITELAHAGLGFWPGYVALVLGGLLLWVFMQRQLRLPMPLLDLHLFTQIRFTAAVVAQLAVVFANVGALFFLPIFLRQVADFSALQSGMAVLPQSVVSMVTAAAAARLIGRLGHRRVLLAGLGVGALGLVLLGVAIPVSYVTMVVPLMLLGFSFGAVVTVASDLVLTSASKDRVGAATGISETAFELGNALGIALTGSIVSVLYMIFSEGKANFTESVDTAAFTTSLAVNCAISGVLLAALTAFVARALRGRESTSAAA
;
A
#
# COMPACT_ATOMS: atom_id res chain seq x y z
N MET A 1 -0.54 -28.43 -5.53
CA MET A 1 -1.69 -27.75 -4.85
C MET A 1 -2.94 -28.61 -5.02
N THR A 2 -3.65 -28.88 -3.92
CA THR A 2 -4.95 -29.56 -3.95
C THR A 2 -6.06 -28.62 -4.45
N LYS A 3 -7.21 -29.16 -4.89
CA LYS A 3 -8.37 -28.34 -5.31
C LYS A 3 -8.80 -27.36 -4.20
N ARG A 4 -8.77 -27.80 -2.93
CA ARG A 4 -9.09 -26.96 -1.76
C ARG A 4 -8.08 -25.82 -1.58
N GLN A 5 -6.79 -26.08 -1.76
CA GLN A 5 -5.75 -25.04 -1.69
C GLN A 5 -5.87 -24.02 -2.82
N VAL A 6 -6.25 -24.43 -4.02
CA VAL A 6 -6.49 -23.52 -5.16
C VAL A 6 -7.70 -22.63 -4.87
N ALA A 7 -8.80 -23.19 -4.36
CA ALA A 7 -9.98 -22.41 -3.99
C ALA A 7 -9.71 -21.45 -2.82
N ALA A 8 -8.89 -21.88 -1.82
CA ALA A 8 -8.45 -21.01 -0.74
C ALA A 8 -7.63 -19.82 -1.28
N LEU A 9 -6.65 -20.10 -2.16
CA LEU A 9 -5.84 -19.05 -2.78
C LEU A 9 -6.71 -18.08 -3.57
N PHE A 10 -7.68 -18.57 -4.34
CA PHE A 10 -8.60 -17.74 -5.10
C PHE A 10 -9.37 -16.77 -4.17
N VAL A 11 -9.92 -17.25 -3.06
CA VAL A 11 -10.63 -16.39 -2.08
C VAL A 11 -9.71 -15.32 -1.49
N LEU A 12 -8.47 -15.69 -1.13
CA LEU A 12 -7.51 -14.76 -0.55
C LEU A 12 -7.03 -13.72 -1.56
N CYS A 13 -6.84 -14.13 -2.84
CA CYS A 13 -6.55 -13.20 -3.93
C CYS A 13 -7.72 -12.27 -4.24
N LEU A 14 -8.95 -12.80 -4.18
CA LEU A 14 -10.15 -11.99 -4.42
C LEU A 14 -10.33 -10.93 -3.34
N ALA A 15 -9.98 -11.23 -2.07
CA ALA A 15 -10.05 -10.27 -0.98
C ALA A 15 -9.03 -9.13 -1.15
N VAL A 16 -7.76 -9.43 -1.49
CA VAL A 16 -6.78 -8.37 -1.73
C VAL A 16 -7.07 -7.58 -3.00
N PHE A 17 -7.55 -8.24 -4.05
CA PHE A 17 -8.01 -7.59 -5.29
C PHE A 17 -9.12 -6.59 -5.01
N MET A 18 -10.15 -6.97 -4.25
CA MET A 18 -11.26 -6.10 -3.85
C MET A 18 -10.78 -4.86 -3.09
N VAL A 19 -9.93 -5.04 -2.09
CA VAL A 19 -9.37 -3.92 -1.30
C VAL A 19 -8.56 -2.98 -2.20
N ALA A 20 -7.77 -3.52 -3.13
CA ALA A 20 -6.96 -2.72 -4.06
C ALA A 20 -7.81 -1.98 -5.11
N VAL A 21 -8.89 -2.59 -5.61
CA VAL A 21 -9.87 -1.92 -6.47
C VAL A 21 -10.54 -0.77 -5.70
N ASP A 22 -11.06 -1.04 -4.48
CA ASP A 22 -11.76 -0.04 -3.67
C ASP A 22 -10.90 1.18 -3.35
N ALA A 23 -9.61 0.97 -3.10
CA ALA A 23 -8.66 2.06 -2.83
C ALA A 23 -8.48 3.00 -4.05
N THR A 24 -8.71 2.53 -5.26
CA THR A 24 -8.44 3.29 -6.50
C THR A 24 -9.68 3.77 -7.23
N VAL A 25 -10.85 3.13 -7.05
CA VAL A 25 -12.09 3.53 -7.75
C VAL A 25 -12.60 4.91 -7.31
N ILE A 26 -12.38 5.28 -6.03
CA ILE A 26 -12.93 6.51 -5.46
C ILE A 26 -12.35 7.76 -6.14
N SER A 27 -11.07 7.75 -6.50
CA SER A 27 -10.41 8.88 -7.16
C SER A 27 -11.05 9.24 -8.51
N VAL A 28 -11.55 8.23 -9.23
CA VAL A 28 -12.25 8.42 -10.50
C VAL A 28 -13.69 8.91 -10.27
N ALA A 29 -14.30 8.52 -9.13
CA ALA A 29 -15.68 8.89 -8.78
C ALA A 29 -15.81 10.30 -8.17
N VAL A 30 -14.71 10.91 -7.68
CA VAL A 30 -14.72 12.24 -7.02
C VAL A 30 -15.47 13.30 -7.83
N PRO A 31 -15.30 13.47 -9.16
CA PRO A 31 -16.02 14.48 -9.91
C PRO A 31 -17.54 14.27 -9.86
N ALA A 32 -18.02 13.04 -10.00
CA ALA A 32 -19.46 12.72 -9.93
C ALA A 32 -20.01 12.90 -8.51
N ILE A 33 -19.26 12.48 -7.48
CA ILE A 33 -19.61 12.73 -6.08
C ILE A 33 -19.71 14.23 -5.79
N THR A 34 -18.79 15.03 -6.33
CA THR A 34 -18.78 16.50 -6.14
C THR A 34 -20.01 17.15 -6.78
N GLN A 35 -20.45 16.65 -7.94
CA GLN A 35 -21.64 17.16 -8.61
C GLN A 35 -22.94 16.83 -7.87
N GLU A 36 -23.03 15.68 -7.18
CA GLU A 36 -24.26 15.23 -6.54
C GLU A 36 -24.34 15.61 -5.05
N LEU A 37 -23.25 15.44 -4.30
CA LEU A 37 -23.24 15.67 -2.85
C LEU A 37 -22.75 17.07 -2.45
N HIS A 38 -22.22 17.87 -3.39
CA HIS A 38 -21.69 19.21 -3.17
C HIS A 38 -20.77 19.31 -1.93
N PRO A 39 -19.77 18.43 -1.77
CA PRO A 39 -18.88 18.44 -0.61
C PRO A 39 -18.04 19.70 -0.59
N SER A 40 -17.69 20.19 0.61
CA SER A 40 -16.64 21.19 0.75
C SER A 40 -15.28 20.62 0.31
N TYR A 41 -14.32 21.50 0.00
CA TYR A 41 -12.95 21.09 -0.38
C TYR A 41 -12.34 20.11 0.62
N ASN A 42 -12.43 20.39 1.93
CA ASN A 42 -11.92 19.49 2.96
C ASN A 42 -12.65 18.14 2.97
N GLN A 43 -13.96 18.12 2.72
CA GLN A 43 -14.71 16.86 2.64
C GLN A 43 -14.27 16.01 1.45
N VAL A 44 -13.93 16.61 0.30
CA VAL A 44 -13.38 15.88 -0.85
C VAL A 44 -12.10 15.15 -0.48
N LEU A 45 -11.19 15.83 0.22
CA LEU A 45 -9.94 15.23 0.71
C LEU A 45 -10.22 14.06 1.67
N TRP A 46 -11.12 14.27 2.65
CA TRP A 46 -11.49 13.21 3.59
C TRP A 46 -12.19 12.02 2.94
N ILE A 47 -12.99 12.20 1.89
CA ILE A 47 -13.60 11.10 1.12
C ILE A 47 -12.52 10.22 0.50
N GLY A 48 -11.44 10.80 -0.02
CA GLY A 48 -10.30 10.08 -0.58
C GLY A 48 -9.50 9.33 0.49
N ASP A 49 -9.14 10.01 1.56
CA ASP A 49 -8.04 9.62 2.44
C ASP A 49 -8.46 8.85 3.69
N ILE A 50 -9.67 9.08 4.24
CA ILE A 50 -10.10 8.51 5.53
C ILE A 50 -10.01 6.98 5.57
N TYR A 51 -10.34 6.31 4.46
CA TYR A 51 -10.21 4.86 4.33
C TYR A 51 -8.77 4.41 4.60
N SER A 52 -7.81 4.98 3.89
CA SER A 52 -6.39 4.64 4.01
C SER A 52 -5.82 5.01 5.37
N PHE A 53 -6.23 6.13 5.95
CA PHE A 53 -5.82 6.56 7.29
C PHE A 53 -6.25 5.56 8.36
N VAL A 54 -7.53 5.21 8.37
CA VAL A 54 -8.07 4.25 9.35
C VAL A 54 -7.48 2.86 9.14
N LEU A 55 -7.35 2.45 7.88
CA LEU A 55 -6.73 1.17 7.50
C LEU A 55 -5.30 1.11 8.08
N ALA A 56 -4.43 2.07 7.75
CA ALA A 56 -3.05 2.10 8.21
C ALA A 56 -2.94 2.10 9.74
N GLY A 57 -3.77 2.89 10.42
CA GLY A 57 -3.78 3.01 11.89
C GLY A 57 -4.15 1.72 12.60
N LEU A 58 -4.96 0.86 11.99
CA LEU A 58 -5.50 -0.35 12.63
C LEU A 58 -4.86 -1.66 12.18
N LEU A 59 -3.99 -1.67 11.16
CA LEU A 59 -3.40 -2.89 10.61
C LEU A 59 -2.69 -3.75 11.67
N ILE A 60 -1.87 -3.16 12.52
CA ILE A 60 -1.15 -3.87 13.60
C ILE A 60 -2.15 -4.48 14.59
N THR A 61 -3.16 -3.70 14.97
CA THR A 61 -4.20 -4.13 15.90
C THR A 61 -5.02 -5.28 15.34
N MET A 62 -5.44 -5.18 14.08
CA MET A 62 -6.24 -6.19 13.40
C MET A 62 -5.44 -7.47 13.13
N GLY A 63 -4.13 -7.36 12.87
CA GLY A 63 -3.24 -8.51 12.81
C GLY A 63 -3.23 -9.32 14.11
N ASN A 64 -3.07 -8.64 15.25
CA ASN A 64 -3.15 -9.28 16.58
C ASN A 64 -4.55 -9.81 16.90
N LEU A 65 -5.59 -9.10 16.50
CA LEU A 65 -6.97 -9.54 16.67
C LEU A 65 -7.24 -10.84 15.89
N GLY A 66 -6.67 -10.97 14.69
CA GLY A 66 -6.73 -12.18 13.87
C GLY A 66 -6.06 -13.38 14.53
N ASP A 67 -4.89 -13.17 15.15
CA ASP A 67 -4.20 -14.23 15.90
C ASP A 67 -5.01 -14.69 17.11
N ARG A 68 -5.79 -13.82 17.73
CA ARG A 68 -6.62 -14.11 18.90
C ARG A 68 -7.99 -14.70 18.57
N LEU A 69 -8.76 -14.05 17.68
CA LEU A 69 -10.14 -14.46 17.35
C LEU A 69 -10.19 -15.63 16.39
N GLY A 70 -9.12 -15.80 15.61
CA GLY A 70 -9.04 -16.69 14.47
C GLY A 70 -9.04 -15.91 13.16
N ARG A 71 -8.09 -16.23 12.31
CA ARG A 71 -7.81 -15.50 11.06
C ARG A 71 -8.93 -15.63 10.04
N ARG A 72 -9.53 -16.85 9.93
CA ARG A 72 -10.70 -17.08 9.10
C ARG A 72 -11.91 -16.28 9.60
N ARG A 73 -12.19 -16.33 10.91
CA ARG A 73 -13.31 -15.59 11.50
C ARG A 73 -13.15 -14.09 11.27
N LEU A 74 -11.98 -13.55 11.52
CA LEU A 74 -11.72 -12.12 11.30
C LEU A 74 -11.90 -11.76 9.82
N LEU A 75 -11.35 -12.55 8.88
CA LEU A 75 -11.52 -12.33 7.44
C LEU A 75 -13.00 -12.28 7.04
N LEU A 76 -13.81 -13.24 7.49
CA LEU A 76 -15.23 -13.30 7.13
C LEU A 76 -16.04 -12.14 7.73
N ILE A 77 -15.80 -11.82 9.03
CA ILE A 77 -16.46 -10.68 9.69
C ILE A 77 -16.05 -9.37 9.02
N ALA A 78 -14.77 -9.18 8.76
CA ALA A 78 -14.26 -8.01 8.08
C ALA A 78 -14.80 -7.89 6.64
N SER A 79 -14.94 -9.00 5.90
CA SER A 79 -15.57 -8.99 4.57
C SER A 79 -17.02 -8.53 4.63
N ILE A 80 -17.82 -9.04 5.57
CA ILE A 80 -19.22 -8.64 5.74
C ILE A 80 -19.29 -7.15 6.13
N ALA A 81 -18.47 -6.71 7.08
CA ALA A 81 -18.42 -5.32 7.51
C ALA A 81 -18.01 -4.38 6.35
N PHE A 82 -17.04 -4.83 5.51
CA PHE A 82 -16.61 -4.09 4.33
C PHE A 82 -17.74 -3.94 3.32
N GLY A 83 -18.48 -5.02 3.02
CA GLY A 83 -19.63 -4.99 2.12
C GLY A 83 -20.76 -4.10 2.66
N ALA A 84 -21.10 -4.21 3.95
CA ALA A 84 -22.11 -3.37 4.57
C ALA A 84 -21.73 -1.89 4.53
N ALA A 85 -20.46 -1.56 4.83
CA ALA A 85 -19.95 -0.20 4.74
C ALA A 85 -19.90 0.31 3.29
N SER A 86 -19.58 -0.56 2.30
CA SER A 86 -19.65 -0.24 0.87
C SER A 86 -21.07 0.11 0.43
N ALA A 87 -22.06 -0.66 0.88
CA ALA A 87 -23.47 -0.36 0.61
C ALA A 87 -23.90 0.97 1.27
N ALA A 88 -23.53 1.18 2.54
CA ALA A 88 -23.82 2.43 3.24
C ALA A 88 -23.15 3.65 2.57
N ALA A 89 -21.92 3.50 2.11
CA ALA A 89 -21.20 4.54 1.40
C ALA A 89 -21.85 4.85 0.04
N ALA A 90 -22.25 3.83 -0.72
CA ALA A 90 -22.90 3.99 -2.00
C ALA A 90 -24.26 4.70 -1.91
N LEU A 91 -24.97 4.53 -0.79
CA LEU A 91 -26.29 5.13 -0.53
C LEU A 91 -26.22 6.39 0.34
N ALA A 92 -25.02 6.92 0.57
CA ALA A 92 -24.84 8.07 1.46
C ALA A 92 -25.49 9.35 0.88
N PRO A 93 -26.46 9.96 1.58
CA PRO A 93 -27.13 11.17 1.12
C PRO A 93 -26.30 12.45 1.37
N THR A 94 -25.21 12.37 2.11
CA THR A 94 -24.35 13.51 2.43
C THR A 94 -22.89 13.09 2.42
N ALA A 95 -22.01 14.05 2.13
CA ALA A 95 -20.55 13.85 2.18
C ALA A 95 -20.06 13.36 3.57
N GLY A 96 -20.65 13.85 4.66
CA GLY A 96 -20.31 13.41 6.02
C GLY A 96 -20.61 11.94 6.29
N LEU A 97 -21.74 11.44 5.81
CA LEU A 97 -22.08 10.01 5.92
C LEU A 97 -21.23 9.15 5.00
N LEU A 98 -20.87 9.63 3.82
CA LEU A 98 -19.90 8.97 2.95
C LEU A 98 -18.56 8.82 3.64
N ILE A 99 -18.03 9.90 4.25
CA ILE A 99 -16.76 9.88 5.02
C ILE A 99 -16.85 8.86 6.17
N ALA A 100 -17.94 8.87 6.94
CA ALA A 100 -18.14 7.93 8.04
C ALA A 100 -18.17 6.46 7.56
N ALA A 101 -18.88 6.18 6.47
CA ALA A 101 -18.93 4.85 5.88
C ALA A 101 -17.54 4.41 5.35
N ARG A 102 -16.77 5.31 4.72
CA ARG A 102 -15.39 5.07 4.28
C ARG A 102 -14.45 4.78 5.47
N ALA A 103 -14.65 5.46 6.61
CA ALA A 103 -13.90 5.14 7.83
C ALA A 103 -14.19 3.69 8.31
N VAL A 104 -15.45 3.27 8.30
CA VAL A 104 -15.85 1.88 8.65
C VAL A 104 -15.26 0.87 7.63
N GLN A 105 -15.23 1.21 6.35
CA GLN A 105 -14.53 0.39 5.35
C GLN A 105 -13.04 0.27 5.67
N GLY A 106 -12.39 1.35 6.12
CA GLY A 106 -10.99 1.33 6.57
C GLY A 106 -10.75 0.36 7.74
N VAL A 107 -11.64 0.37 8.74
CA VAL A 107 -11.61 -0.62 9.85
C VAL A 107 -11.71 -2.05 9.32
N ALA A 108 -12.64 -2.30 8.40
CA ALA A 108 -12.85 -3.61 7.81
C ALA A 108 -11.65 -4.04 6.94
N GLY A 109 -11.13 -3.14 6.10
CA GLY A 109 -9.94 -3.36 5.28
C GLY A 109 -8.72 -3.74 6.11
N ALA A 110 -8.52 -3.07 7.26
CA ALA A 110 -7.44 -3.41 8.19
C ALA A 110 -7.56 -4.84 8.74
N GLY A 111 -8.77 -5.38 8.86
CA GLY A 111 -8.98 -6.78 9.24
C GLY A 111 -8.74 -7.77 8.10
N LEU A 112 -9.00 -7.38 6.86
CA LEU A 112 -8.83 -8.21 5.67
C LEU A 112 -7.36 -8.46 5.34
N MET A 113 -6.56 -7.39 5.21
CA MET A 113 -5.21 -7.47 4.67
C MET A 113 -4.27 -8.42 5.45
N PRO A 114 -4.04 -8.24 6.77
CA PRO A 114 -3.18 -9.14 7.53
C PRO A 114 -3.73 -10.57 7.58
N SER A 115 -5.08 -10.73 7.61
CA SER A 115 -5.71 -12.04 7.67
C SER A 115 -5.48 -12.85 6.39
N THR A 116 -5.53 -12.22 5.21
CA THR A 116 -5.27 -12.90 3.93
C THR A 116 -3.86 -13.45 3.88
N LEU A 117 -2.87 -12.61 4.18
CA LEU A 117 -1.45 -13.00 4.14
C LEU A 117 -1.12 -14.06 5.20
N ALA A 118 -1.68 -13.93 6.42
CA ALA A 118 -1.48 -14.90 7.49
C ALA A 118 -2.12 -16.26 7.17
N LEU A 119 -3.29 -16.28 6.52
CA LEU A 119 -3.95 -17.52 6.09
C LEU A 119 -3.17 -18.23 4.98
N LEU A 120 -2.46 -17.52 4.10
CA LEU A 120 -1.57 -18.14 3.11
C LEU A 120 -0.55 -19.06 3.78
N ARG A 121 0.06 -18.64 4.88
CA ARG A 121 1.00 -19.48 5.64
C ARG A 121 0.34 -20.73 6.22
N THR A 122 -0.91 -20.63 6.65
CA THR A 122 -1.65 -21.76 7.20
C THR A 122 -2.07 -22.77 6.12
N VAL A 123 -2.50 -22.27 4.95
CA VAL A 123 -2.94 -23.11 3.84
C VAL A 123 -1.78 -23.80 3.13
N PHE A 124 -0.61 -23.12 3.05
CA PHE A 124 0.57 -23.59 2.34
C PHE A 124 1.73 -23.83 3.30
N ALA A 125 1.81 -25.05 3.85
CA ALA A 125 2.90 -25.45 4.74
C ALA A 125 4.25 -25.64 4.02
N ASP A 126 4.22 -26.07 2.75
CA ASP A 126 5.41 -26.20 1.90
C ASP A 126 5.91 -24.83 1.45
N ASP A 127 7.20 -24.56 1.66
CA ASP A 127 7.82 -23.26 1.41
C ASP A 127 7.71 -22.82 -0.05
N ARG A 128 7.89 -23.76 -1.01
CA ARG A 128 7.80 -23.44 -2.44
C ARG A 128 6.37 -23.11 -2.87
N GLN A 129 5.40 -23.85 -2.34
CA GLN A 129 3.99 -23.59 -2.62
C GLN A 129 3.55 -22.28 -1.98
N ARG A 130 4.02 -21.97 -0.76
CA ARG A 130 3.74 -20.70 -0.07
C ARG A 130 4.29 -19.51 -0.84
N THR A 131 5.55 -19.53 -1.25
CA THR A 131 6.16 -18.45 -2.03
C THR A 131 5.42 -18.23 -3.35
N ARG A 132 4.95 -19.31 -4.03
CA ARG A 132 4.09 -19.18 -5.22
C ARG A 132 2.75 -18.55 -4.88
N ALA A 133 2.13 -18.94 -3.78
CA ALA A 133 0.84 -18.42 -3.35
C ALA A 133 0.93 -16.94 -2.98
N VAL A 134 2.00 -16.50 -2.30
CA VAL A 134 2.28 -15.09 -2.01
C VAL A 134 2.49 -14.29 -3.30
N GLY A 135 3.23 -14.84 -4.28
CA GLY A 135 3.40 -14.20 -5.59
C GLY A 135 2.09 -14.00 -6.35
N ILE A 136 1.20 -15.02 -6.35
CA ILE A 136 -0.13 -14.92 -6.98
C ILE A 136 -1.02 -13.92 -6.22
N TRP A 137 -0.96 -13.91 -4.89
CA TRP A 137 -1.68 -12.96 -4.03
C TRP A 137 -1.21 -11.53 -4.30
N SER A 138 0.11 -11.27 -4.35
CA SER A 138 0.66 -9.95 -4.67
C SER A 138 0.29 -9.50 -6.09
N ALA A 139 0.29 -10.44 -7.06
CA ALA A 139 -0.17 -10.17 -8.42
C ALA A 139 -1.68 -9.80 -8.45
N GLY A 140 -2.49 -10.44 -7.60
CA GLY A 140 -3.91 -10.12 -7.43
C GLY A 140 -4.12 -8.70 -6.93
N GLY A 141 -3.34 -8.26 -5.95
CA GLY A 141 -3.36 -6.88 -5.45
C GLY A 141 -2.96 -5.86 -6.53
N ALA A 142 -1.87 -6.13 -7.24
CA ALA A 142 -1.42 -5.28 -8.33
C ALA A 142 -2.46 -5.18 -9.47
N ALA A 143 -3.10 -6.31 -9.83
CA ALA A 143 -4.17 -6.34 -10.81
C ALA A 143 -5.39 -5.51 -10.35
N GLY A 144 -5.76 -5.61 -9.06
CA GLY A 144 -6.86 -4.82 -8.48
C GLY A 144 -6.59 -3.32 -8.58
N ALA A 145 -5.41 -2.89 -8.18
CA ALA A 145 -5.00 -1.48 -8.26
C ALA A 145 -5.01 -0.95 -9.71
N ALA A 146 -4.55 -1.76 -10.67
CA ALA A 146 -4.53 -1.39 -12.09
C ALA A 146 -5.93 -1.36 -12.71
N MET A 147 -6.84 -2.27 -12.28
CA MET A 147 -8.18 -2.38 -12.85
C MET A 147 -9.18 -1.40 -12.23
N GLY A 148 -8.91 -0.88 -11.03
CA GLY A 148 -9.83 0.02 -10.33
C GLY A 148 -10.32 1.20 -11.17
N PRO A 149 -9.44 2.02 -11.77
CA PRO A 149 -9.86 3.12 -12.62
C PRO A 149 -10.70 2.70 -13.82
N THR A 150 -10.39 1.56 -14.45
CA THR A 150 -11.16 1.01 -15.56
C THR A 150 -12.54 0.57 -15.12
N VAL A 151 -12.66 -0.14 -13.99
CA VAL A 151 -13.93 -0.56 -13.41
C VAL A 151 -14.78 0.65 -13.06
N ALA A 152 -14.17 1.67 -12.42
CA ALA A 152 -14.87 2.91 -12.11
C ALA A 152 -15.36 3.63 -13.37
N GLY A 153 -14.51 3.75 -14.40
CA GLY A 153 -14.88 4.39 -15.67
C GLY A 153 -16.10 3.74 -16.31
N VAL A 154 -16.09 2.42 -16.46
CA VAL A 154 -17.23 1.67 -17.04
C VAL A 154 -18.50 1.82 -16.21
N LEU A 155 -18.40 1.79 -14.88
CA LEU A 155 -19.57 1.94 -14.00
C LEU A 155 -20.15 3.36 -14.04
N LEU A 156 -19.29 4.37 -14.04
CA LEU A 156 -19.71 5.79 -14.09
C LEU A 156 -20.30 6.22 -15.43
N GLU A 157 -19.96 5.52 -16.50
CA GLU A 157 -20.55 5.78 -17.81
C GLU A 157 -22.02 5.34 -17.91
N HIS A 158 -22.41 4.31 -17.13
CA HIS A 158 -23.72 3.68 -17.25
C HIS A 158 -24.58 3.82 -15.99
N TYR A 159 -23.99 4.13 -14.83
CA TYR A 159 -24.66 4.13 -13.54
C TYR A 159 -24.26 5.35 -12.70
N TYR A 160 -24.94 5.57 -11.57
CA TYR A 160 -24.60 6.62 -10.61
C TYR A 160 -23.28 6.32 -9.86
N TRP A 161 -22.70 7.34 -9.22
CA TRP A 161 -21.36 7.25 -8.59
C TRP A 161 -21.24 6.14 -7.53
N GLY A 162 -22.29 5.87 -6.77
CA GLY A 162 -22.28 4.83 -5.73
C GLY A 162 -22.09 3.41 -6.29
N SER A 163 -22.36 3.19 -7.59
CA SER A 163 -22.14 1.89 -8.25
C SER A 163 -20.72 1.38 -8.14
N VAL A 164 -19.72 2.30 -8.09
CA VAL A 164 -18.30 1.94 -7.95
C VAL A 164 -18.00 1.29 -6.60
N LEU A 165 -18.81 1.57 -5.58
CA LEU A 165 -18.70 0.94 -4.25
C LEU A 165 -19.56 -0.33 -4.16
N LEU A 166 -20.70 -0.38 -4.85
CA LEU A 166 -21.58 -1.56 -4.88
C LEU A 166 -20.92 -2.77 -5.54
N VAL A 167 -19.93 -2.58 -6.40
CA VAL A 167 -19.15 -3.69 -7.01
C VAL A 167 -18.49 -4.60 -5.98
N ASN A 168 -18.25 -4.10 -4.77
CA ASN A 168 -17.71 -4.90 -3.67
C ASN A 168 -18.68 -5.95 -3.15
N LEU A 169 -20.00 -5.75 -3.25
CA LEU A 169 -21.01 -6.66 -2.65
C LEU A 169 -20.97 -8.07 -3.24
N PRO A 170 -21.03 -8.28 -4.56
CA PRO A 170 -20.92 -9.63 -5.13
C PRO A 170 -19.58 -10.30 -4.80
N VAL A 171 -18.51 -9.53 -4.71
CA VAL A 171 -17.17 -10.02 -4.33
C VAL A 171 -17.18 -10.49 -2.88
N VAL A 172 -17.73 -9.69 -1.96
CA VAL A 172 -17.91 -10.05 -0.54
C VAL A 172 -18.75 -11.31 -0.40
N ALA A 173 -19.89 -11.39 -1.10
CA ALA A 173 -20.75 -12.57 -1.08
C ALA A 173 -19.98 -13.85 -1.48
N LEU A 174 -19.15 -13.77 -2.52
CA LEU A 174 -18.32 -14.87 -2.97
C LEU A 174 -17.23 -15.23 -1.96
N ILE A 175 -16.53 -14.23 -1.38
CA ILE A 175 -15.51 -14.44 -0.34
C ILE A 175 -16.14 -15.15 0.87
N VAL A 176 -17.30 -14.70 1.33
CA VAL A 176 -17.98 -15.26 2.50
C VAL A 176 -18.48 -16.67 2.20
N ALA A 177 -19.18 -16.87 1.08
CA ALA A 177 -19.74 -18.18 0.71
C ALA A 177 -18.65 -19.24 0.54
N VAL A 178 -17.63 -18.97 -0.29
CA VAL A 178 -16.55 -19.93 -0.56
C VAL A 178 -15.57 -20.01 0.61
N GLY A 179 -15.17 -18.87 1.19
CA GLY A 179 -14.22 -18.80 2.28
C GLY A 179 -14.65 -19.53 3.54
N ALA A 180 -15.96 -19.49 3.86
CA ALA A 180 -16.51 -20.23 4.99
C ALA A 180 -16.30 -21.75 4.89
N TRP A 181 -16.22 -22.31 3.68
CA TRP A 181 -16.10 -23.75 3.46
C TRP A 181 -14.64 -24.18 3.24
N VAL A 182 -13.85 -23.34 2.61
CA VAL A 182 -12.54 -23.73 2.09
C VAL A 182 -11.40 -23.34 3.03
N LEU A 183 -11.51 -22.18 3.70
CA LEU A 183 -10.45 -21.67 4.56
C LEU A 183 -10.39 -22.44 5.89
N PRO A 184 -9.21 -22.88 6.33
CA PRO A 184 -9.03 -23.45 7.65
C PRO A 184 -9.12 -22.37 8.72
N GLU A 185 -9.64 -22.72 9.90
CA GLU A 185 -9.51 -21.83 11.05
C GLU A 185 -8.06 -21.88 11.56
N ALA A 186 -7.49 -20.74 11.80
CA ALA A 186 -6.15 -20.59 12.32
C ALA A 186 -6.13 -19.48 13.36
N ARG A 187 -5.79 -19.83 14.58
CA ARG A 187 -5.61 -18.91 15.70
C ARG A 187 -4.36 -19.32 16.48
N SER A 188 -3.81 -18.38 17.22
CA SER A 188 -2.72 -18.67 18.16
C SER A 188 -3.24 -19.56 19.29
N GLU A 189 -2.45 -20.54 19.71
CA GLU A 189 -2.72 -21.32 20.91
C GLU A 189 -2.49 -20.48 22.17
N VAL A 190 -1.60 -19.50 22.09
CA VAL A 190 -1.31 -18.57 23.17
C VAL A 190 -2.27 -17.40 23.11
N ARG A 191 -3.07 -17.20 24.15
CA ARG A 191 -3.97 -16.05 24.27
C ARG A 191 -3.17 -14.81 24.68
N HIS A 192 -2.83 -13.99 23.72
CA HIS A 192 -2.24 -12.67 23.98
C HIS A 192 -3.36 -11.70 24.44
N PRO A 193 -3.27 -11.09 25.64
CA PRO A 193 -4.24 -10.07 26.05
C PRO A 193 -4.10 -8.87 25.10
N LEU A 194 -5.24 -8.38 24.60
CA LEU A 194 -5.24 -7.09 23.91
C LEU A 194 -5.03 -6.01 24.97
N ASP A 195 -4.02 -5.18 24.77
CA ASP A 195 -3.81 -3.99 25.57
C ASP A 195 -4.50 -2.80 24.89
N PRO A 196 -5.67 -2.33 25.41
CA PRO A 196 -6.43 -1.25 24.75
C PRO A 196 -5.64 0.06 24.63
N LEU A 197 -4.77 0.35 25.61
CA LEU A 197 -3.94 1.56 25.56
C LEU A 197 -2.92 1.51 24.44
N SER A 198 -2.28 0.35 24.23
CA SER A 198 -1.38 0.16 23.08
C SER A 198 -2.10 0.29 21.74
N VAL A 199 -3.35 -0.21 21.64
CA VAL A 199 -4.19 -0.03 20.45
C VAL A 199 -4.45 1.46 20.20
N VAL A 200 -4.85 2.20 21.24
CA VAL A 200 -5.13 3.64 21.09
C VAL A 200 -3.86 4.41 20.72
N TYR A 201 -2.73 4.16 21.37
CA TYR A 201 -1.48 4.86 21.08
C TYR A 201 -0.96 4.56 19.67
N SER A 202 -1.01 3.30 19.20
CA SER A 202 -0.58 2.96 17.86
C SER A 202 -1.50 3.53 16.78
N ALA A 203 -2.81 3.36 16.93
CA ALA A 203 -3.79 3.85 15.97
C ALA A 203 -3.80 5.38 15.90
N ALA A 204 -3.94 6.07 17.03
CA ALA A 204 -3.93 7.53 17.09
C ALA A 204 -2.58 8.11 16.64
N GLY A 205 -1.46 7.45 16.97
CA GLY A 205 -0.13 7.87 16.56
C GLY A 205 0.07 7.78 15.05
N ILE A 206 -0.29 6.64 14.43
CA ILE A 206 -0.21 6.46 12.97
C ILE A 206 -1.17 7.43 12.26
N LEU A 207 -2.43 7.52 12.73
CA LEU A 207 -3.41 8.45 12.17
C LEU A 207 -2.92 9.90 12.19
N ALA A 208 -2.37 10.35 13.34
CA ALA A 208 -1.86 11.71 13.48
C ALA A 208 -0.63 11.97 12.58
N VAL A 209 0.28 11.00 12.45
CA VAL A 209 1.44 11.12 11.54
C VAL A 209 0.96 11.20 10.09
N VAL A 210 0.11 10.27 9.66
CA VAL A 210 -0.39 10.24 8.28
C VAL A 210 -1.18 11.51 7.96
N TYR A 211 -2.10 11.92 8.86
CA TYR A 211 -2.83 13.18 8.73
C TYR A 211 -1.89 14.39 8.61
N GLY A 212 -0.90 14.50 9.52
CA GLY A 212 0.05 15.62 9.49
C GLY A 212 0.86 15.67 8.21
N ILE A 213 1.31 14.54 7.69
CA ILE A 213 2.03 14.44 6.41
C ILE A 213 1.14 14.87 5.24
N THR A 214 -0.09 14.33 5.19
CA THR A 214 -1.04 14.61 4.10
C THR A 214 -1.47 16.07 4.08
N GLU A 215 -1.78 16.66 5.25
CA GLU A 215 -2.16 18.07 5.34
C GLU A 215 -1.02 19.01 4.96
N LEU A 216 0.22 18.70 5.36
CA LEU A 216 1.38 19.50 4.93
C LEU A 216 1.62 19.38 3.41
N ALA A 217 1.29 18.25 2.80
CA ALA A 217 1.37 18.08 1.35
C ALA A 217 0.29 18.88 0.61
N HIS A 218 -0.94 18.92 1.15
CA HIS A 218 -2.08 19.60 0.51
C HIS A 218 -2.13 21.11 0.80
N ALA A 219 -1.99 21.50 2.07
CA ALA A 219 -2.09 22.90 2.50
C ALA A 219 -0.75 23.66 2.45
N GLY A 220 0.34 22.95 2.12
CA GLY A 220 1.69 23.50 2.06
C GLY A 220 2.39 23.57 3.40
N LEU A 221 3.71 23.84 3.34
CA LEU A 221 4.60 23.86 4.52
C LEU A 221 4.28 24.98 5.54
N GLY A 222 3.42 25.92 5.21
CA GLY A 222 2.95 26.95 6.15
C GLY A 222 1.82 26.50 7.07
N PHE A 223 1.26 25.31 6.89
CA PHE A 223 0.13 24.81 7.65
C PHE A 223 0.58 24.23 9.01
N TRP A 224 0.68 25.09 10.03
CA TRP A 224 1.17 24.72 11.35
C TRP A 224 0.41 23.55 12.04
N PRO A 225 -0.93 23.33 11.84
CA PRO A 225 -1.59 22.18 12.45
C PRO A 225 -1.04 20.84 11.98
N GLY A 226 -0.51 20.74 10.75
CA GLY A 226 0.17 19.54 10.25
C GLY A 226 1.41 19.19 11.08
N TYR A 227 2.22 20.19 11.47
CA TYR A 227 3.37 19.96 12.35
C TYR A 227 2.96 19.51 13.76
N VAL A 228 1.88 20.10 14.29
CA VAL A 228 1.34 19.66 15.59
C VAL A 228 0.90 18.20 15.53
N ALA A 229 0.21 17.81 14.46
CA ALA A 229 -0.20 16.43 14.26
C ALA A 229 1.01 15.48 14.14
N LEU A 230 2.08 15.88 13.44
CA LEU A 230 3.32 15.09 13.36
C LEU A 230 3.99 14.92 14.73
N VAL A 231 4.12 16.00 15.50
CA VAL A 231 4.74 15.97 16.84
C VAL A 231 3.90 15.12 17.77
N LEU A 232 2.59 15.32 17.80
CA LEU A 232 1.67 14.53 18.62
C LEU A 232 1.69 13.05 18.23
N GLY A 233 1.63 12.76 16.94
CA GLY A 233 1.71 11.41 16.41
C GLY A 233 3.05 10.74 16.75
N GLY A 234 4.16 11.45 16.58
CA GLY A 234 5.50 10.98 16.97
C GLY A 234 5.61 10.68 18.46
N LEU A 235 5.04 11.55 19.31
CA LEU A 235 4.99 11.34 20.76
C LEU A 235 4.15 10.12 21.13
N LEU A 236 2.97 9.96 20.52
CA LEU A 236 2.10 8.79 20.75
C LEU A 236 2.79 7.48 20.33
N LEU A 237 3.46 7.47 19.19
CA LEU A 237 4.23 6.32 18.73
C LEU A 237 5.44 6.05 19.63
N TRP A 238 6.10 7.08 20.13
CA TRP A 238 7.19 6.92 21.09
C TRP A 238 6.69 6.31 22.40
N VAL A 239 5.56 6.80 22.95
CA VAL A 239 4.91 6.23 24.15
C VAL A 239 4.48 4.79 23.89
N PHE A 240 3.90 4.50 22.70
CA PHE A 240 3.58 3.15 22.27
C PHE A 240 4.81 2.24 22.30
N MET A 241 5.94 2.66 21.68
CA MET A 241 7.18 1.89 21.65
C MET A 241 7.73 1.61 23.05
N GLN A 242 7.79 2.64 23.91
CA GLN A 242 8.23 2.48 25.31
C GLN A 242 7.35 1.48 26.07
N ARG A 243 6.04 1.51 25.82
CA ARG A 243 5.10 0.56 26.40
C ARG A 243 5.33 -0.86 25.91
N GLN A 244 5.55 -1.06 24.58
CA GLN A 244 5.84 -2.38 24.01
C GLN A 244 7.10 -3.02 24.61
N LEU A 245 8.13 -2.22 24.94
CA LEU A 245 9.35 -2.71 25.58
C LEU A 245 9.14 -3.20 27.02
N ARG A 246 8.08 -2.73 27.70
CA ARG A 246 7.79 -3.04 29.11
C ARG A 246 6.74 -4.13 29.30
N LEU A 247 5.93 -4.39 28.28
CA LEU A 247 4.86 -5.39 28.39
C LEU A 247 5.42 -6.80 28.23
N PRO A 248 5.01 -7.77 29.07
CA PRO A 248 5.42 -9.16 28.95
C PRO A 248 4.88 -9.81 27.66
N MET A 249 3.74 -9.34 27.15
CA MET A 249 3.12 -9.77 25.90
C MET A 249 2.75 -8.54 25.06
N PRO A 250 3.72 -7.96 24.31
CA PRO A 250 3.49 -6.76 23.53
C PRO A 250 2.64 -7.03 22.28
N LEU A 251 1.87 -6.01 21.84
CA LEU A 251 1.16 -6.01 20.55
C LEU A 251 2.13 -6.09 19.37
N LEU A 252 3.25 -5.38 19.49
CA LEU A 252 4.33 -5.33 18.53
C LEU A 252 5.55 -6.04 19.11
N ASP A 253 5.92 -7.18 18.52
CA ASP A 253 7.15 -7.88 18.92
C ASP A 253 8.38 -7.19 18.32
N LEU A 254 8.98 -6.30 19.11
CA LEU A 254 10.17 -5.57 18.70
C LEU A 254 11.38 -6.47 18.47
N HIS A 255 11.40 -7.70 19.00
CA HIS A 255 12.45 -8.68 18.71
C HIS A 255 12.46 -9.11 17.24
N LEU A 256 11.32 -9.01 16.51
CA LEU A 256 11.32 -9.24 15.06
C LEU A 256 12.29 -8.30 14.32
N PHE A 257 12.44 -7.07 14.79
CA PHE A 257 13.37 -6.10 14.20
C PHE A 257 14.84 -6.38 14.51
N THR A 258 15.15 -7.24 15.48
CA THR A 258 16.51 -7.74 15.67
C THR A 258 16.92 -8.76 14.60
N GLN A 259 15.94 -9.37 13.93
CA GLN A 259 16.17 -10.24 12.80
C GLN A 259 16.39 -9.40 11.54
N ILE A 260 17.63 -9.34 11.08
CA ILE A 260 18.02 -8.50 9.93
C ILE A 260 17.21 -8.79 8.66
N ARG A 261 16.76 -10.04 8.46
CA ARG A 261 15.94 -10.43 7.31
C ARG A 261 14.55 -9.79 7.37
N PHE A 262 13.93 -9.77 8.55
CA PHE A 262 12.64 -9.14 8.78
C PHE A 262 12.74 -7.61 8.58
N THR A 263 13.71 -6.98 9.23
CA THR A 263 13.92 -5.54 9.12
C THR A 263 14.22 -5.11 7.69
N ALA A 264 15.11 -5.84 7.00
CA ALA A 264 15.40 -5.56 5.60
C ALA A 264 14.18 -5.71 4.70
N ALA A 265 13.30 -6.70 4.96
CA ALA A 265 12.07 -6.88 4.20
C ALA A 265 11.10 -5.70 4.40
N VAL A 266 10.84 -5.32 5.66
CA VAL A 266 9.93 -4.20 6.00
C VAL A 266 10.42 -2.88 5.43
N VAL A 267 11.72 -2.58 5.59
CA VAL A 267 12.34 -1.36 5.08
C VAL A 267 12.36 -1.34 3.54
N ALA A 268 12.68 -2.46 2.90
CA ALA A 268 12.66 -2.56 1.44
C ALA A 268 11.24 -2.38 0.87
N GLN A 269 10.23 -2.94 1.53
CA GLN A 269 8.82 -2.79 1.15
C GLN A 269 8.39 -1.33 1.24
N LEU A 270 8.61 -0.68 2.39
CA LEU A 270 8.31 0.74 2.57
C LEU A 270 8.98 1.60 1.49
N ALA A 271 10.26 1.37 1.25
CA ALA A 271 11.04 2.17 0.30
C ALA A 271 10.60 2.00 -1.15
N VAL A 272 10.32 0.74 -1.59
CA VAL A 272 9.88 0.52 -2.98
C VAL A 272 8.48 1.07 -3.21
N VAL A 273 7.60 0.97 -2.21
CA VAL A 273 6.24 1.54 -2.29
C VAL A 273 6.32 3.07 -2.32
N PHE A 274 7.07 3.68 -1.40
CA PHE A 274 7.34 5.11 -1.37
C PHE A 274 7.82 5.63 -2.73
N ALA A 275 8.85 5.02 -3.28
CA ALA A 275 9.49 5.45 -4.52
C ALA A 275 8.58 5.27 -5.74
N ASN A 276 7.85 4.14 -5.78
CA ASN A 276 6.95 3.81 -6.88
C ASN A 276 5.72 4.74 -6.89
N VAL A 277 5.05 4.88 -5.74
CA VAL A 277 3.85 5.71 -5.61
C VAL A 277 4.19 7.18 -5.84
N GLY A 278 5.29 7.66 -5.27
CA GLY A 278 5.74 9.03 -5.47
C GLY A 278 6.02 9.39 -6.94
N ALA A 279 6.58 8.45 -7.70
CA ALA A 279 6.82 8.67 -9.13
C ALA A 279 5.51 8.61 -9.95
N LEU A 280 4.64 7.64 -9.65
CA LEU A 280 3.44 7.37 -10.46
C LEU A 280 2.27 8.28 -10.15
N PHE A 281 2.21 8.90 -8.97
CA PHE A 281 1.10 9.79 -8.59
C PHE A 281 0.98 11.00 -9.53
N PHE A 282 2.11 11.62 -9.88
CA PHE A 282 2.14 12.79 -10.75
C PHE A 282 2.18 12.47 -12.25
N LEU A 283 2.50 11.22 -12.62
CA LEU A 283 2.64 10.85 -14.03
C LEU A 283 1.34 11.03 -14.85
N PRO A 284 0.15 10.61 -14.40
CA PRO A 284 -1.09 10.86 -15.14
C PRO A 284 -1.42 12.35 -15.26
N ILE A 285 -1.10 13.15 -14.24
CA ILE A 285 -1.29 14.61 -14.25
C ILE A 285 -0.38 15.22 -15.33
N PHE A 286 0.90 14.84 -15.34
CA PHE A 286 1.86 15.26 -16.34
C PHE A 286 1.41 14.90 -17.77
N LEU A 287 1.00 13.64 -17.99
CA LEU A 287 0.58 13.19 -19.31
C LEU A 287 -0.66 13.96 -19.84
N ARG A 288 -1.56 14.35 -18.94
CA ARG A 288 -2.75 15.14 -19.31
C ARG A 288 -2.47 16.62 -19.55
N GLN A 289 -1.63 17.22 -18.71
CA GLN A 289 -1.41 18.68 -18.73
C GLN A 289 -0.26 19.10 -19.65
N VAL A 290 0.71 18.20 -19.88
CA VAL A 290 1.91 18.53 -20.66
C VAL A 290 1.97 17.78 -21.99
N ALA A 291 1.54 16.52 -22.02
CA ALA A 291 1.60 15.67 -23.21
C ALA A 291 0.24 15.55 -23.94
N ASP A 292 -0.79 16.30 -23.53
CA ASP A 292 -2.14 16.33 -24.13
C ASP A 292 -2.84 14.97 -24.23
N PHE A 293 -2.52 14.03 -23.32
CA PHE A 293 -3.17 12.72 -23.28
C PHE A 293 -4.61 12.83 -22.79
N SER A 294 -5.53 12.09 -23.40
CA SER A 294 -6.86 11.89 -22.86
C SER A 294 -6.82 11.18 -21.51
N ALA A 295 -7.91 11.24 -20.73
CA ALA A 295 -8.02 10.54 -19.45
C ALA A 295 -7.77 9.03 -19.60
N LEU A 296 -8.31 8.42 -20.66
CA LEU A 296 -8.11 7.01 -20.96
C LEU A 296 -6.64 6.70 -21.33
N GLN A 297 -6.02 7.52 -22.18
CA GLN A 297 -4.61 7.35 -22.55
C GLN A 297 -3.69 7.47 -21.35
N SER A 298 -3.93 8.44 -20.45
CA SER A 298 -3.15 8.61 -19.21
C SER A 298 -3.29 7.42 -18.27
N GLY A 299 -4.50 6.86 -18.12
CA GLY A 299 -4.72 5.64 -17.36
C GLY A 299 -4.03 4.43 -17.99
N MET A 300 -4.07 4.29 -19.32
CA MET A 300 -3.40 3.20 -20.03
C MET A 300 -1.87 3.32 -20.01
N ALA A 301 -1.34 4.51 -19.84
CA ALA A 301 0.10 4.77 -19.84
C ALA A 301 0.84 4.07 -18.68
N VAL A 302 0.18 3.72 -17.59
CA VAL A 302 0.77 2.97 -16.47
C VAL A 302 0.63 1.45 -16.61
N LEU A 303 -0.07 0.95 -17.65
CA LEU A 303 -0.24 -0.49 -17.87
C LEU A 303 1.08 -1.25 -18.03
N PRO A 304 2.11 -0.76 -18.75
CA PRO A 304 3.38 -1.47 -18.85
C PRO A 304 3.99 -1.79 -17.48
N GLN A 305 3.96 -0.84 -16.54
CA GLN A 305 4.40 -1.02 -15.16
C GLN A 305 3.55 -2.07 -14.44
N SER A 306 2.23 -1.97 -14.51
CA SER A 306 1.30 -2.87 -13.81
C SER A 306 1.40 -4.32 -14.32
N VAL A 307 1.50 -4.52 -15.63
CA VAL A 307 1.64 -5.84 -16.24
C VAL A 307 2.95 -6.50 -15.83
N VAL A 308 4.07 -5.77 -15.88
CA VAL A 308 5.38 -6.32 -15.47
C VAL A 308 5.39 -6.60 -13.96
N SER A 309 4.79 -5.76 -13.13
CA SER A 309 4.65 -6.00 -11.70
C SER A 309 3.89 -7.30 -11.41
N MET A 310 2.75 -7.49 -12.06
CA MET A 310 1.94 -8.70 -11.92
C MET A 310 2.70 -9.96 -12.37
N VAL A 311 3.34 -9.91 -13.54
CA VAL A 311 4.14 -11.03 -14.07
C VAL A 311 5.31 -11.35 -13.15
N THR A 312 6.02 -10.33 -12.66
CA THR A 312 7.17 -10.50 -11.76
C THR A 312 6.74 -11.07 -10.42
N ALA A 313 5.65 -10.58 -9.83
CA ALA A 313 5.09 -11.12 -8.60
C ALA A 313 4.72 -12.61 -8.76
N ALA A 314 4.03 -12.97 -9.84
CA ALA A 314 3.68 -14.36 -10.14
C ALA A 314 4.93 -15.25 -10.37
N ALA A 315 5.99 -14.69 -10.96
CA ALA A 315 7.26 -15.40 -11.20
C ALA A 315 8.22 -15.41 -10.01
N ALA A 316 7.91 -14.67 -8.92
CA ALA A 316 8.81 -14.46 -7.78
C ALA A 316 9.31 -15.77 -7.16
N ALA A 317 8.45 -16.79 -7.04
CA ALA A 317 8.85 -18.11 -6.52
C ALA A 317 9.97 -18.78 -7.35
N ARG A 318 9.95 -18.60 -8.68
CA ARG A 318 11.02 -19.11 -9.56
C ARG A 318 12.30 -18.29 -9.40
N LEU A 319 12.18 -16.97 -9.29
CA LEU A 319 13.31 -16.07 -9.09
C LEU A 319 13.99 -16.36 -7.75
N ILE A 320 13.21 -16.50 -6.67
CA ILE A 320 13.70 -16.82 -5.32
C ILE A 320 14.37 -18.20 -5.31
N GLY A 321 13.75 -19.20 -5.97
CA GLY A 321 14.30 -20.55 -6.04
C GLY A 321 15.64 -20.65 -6.79
N ARG A 322 15.92 -19.74 -7.74
CA ARG A 322 17.17 -19.71 -8.50
C ARG A 322 18.24 -18.79 -7.88
N LEU A 323 17.84 -17.63 -7.37
CA LEU A 323 18.75 -16.58 -6.96
C LEU A 323 18.81 -16.39 -5.43
N GLY A 324 17.80 -16.90 -4.70
CA GLY A 324 17.61 -16.67 -3.27
C GLY A 324 16.98 -15.30 -2.95
N HIS A 325 16.33 -15.19 -1.79
CA HIS A 325 15.61 -14.00 -1.35
C HIS A 325 16.48 -12.73 -1.40
N ARG A 326 17.71 -12.81 -0.88
CA ARG A 326 18.63 -11.66 -0.80
C ARG A 326 18.93 -11.05 -2.17
N ARG A 327 19.30 -11.90 -3.15
CA ARG A 327 19.65 -11.40 -4.50
C ARG A 327 18.44 -10.82 -5.22
N VAL A 328 17.26 -11.45 -5.08
CA VAL A 328 16.03 -10.94 -5.70
C VAL A 328 15.63 -9.59 -5.08
N LEU A 329 15.71 -9.46 -3.74
CA LEU A 329 15.41 -8.22 -3.03
C LEU A 329 16.32 -7.07 -3.48
N LEU A 330 17.64 -7.31 -3.48
CA LEU A 330 18.62 -6.29 -3.86
C LEU A 330 18.55 -5.95 -5.36
N ALA A 331 18.35 -6.95 -6.22
CA ALA A 331 18.14 -6.71 -7.65
C ALA A 331 16.86 -5.91 -7.90
N GLY A 332 15.76 -6.24 -7.19
CA GLY A 332 14.51 -5.48 -7.29
C GLY A 332 14.69 -4.01 -6.91
N LEU A 333 15.32 -3.74 -5.76
CA LEU A 333 15.61 -2.37 -5.31
C LEU A 333 16.54 -1.62 -6.29
N GLY A 334 17.61 -2.28 -6.74
CA GLY A 334 18.57 -1.67 -7.70
C GLY A 334 17.96 -1.37 -9.06
N VAL A 335 17.14 -2.30 -9.58
CA VAL A 335 16.39 -2.09 -10.85
C VAL A 335 15.38 -0.96 -10.67
N GLY A 336 14.71 -0.86 -9.51
CA GLY A 336 13.81 0.25 -9.20
C GLY A 336 14.52 1.60 -9.18
N ALA A 337 15.68 1.65 -8.53
CA ALA A 337 16.51 2.87 -8.51
C ALA A 337 16.93 3.30 -9.92
N LEU A 338 17.38 2.35 -10.75
CA LEU A 338 17.70 2.60 -12.15
C LEU A 338 16.47 3.05 -12.94
N GLY A 339 15.31 2.38 -12.74
CA GLY A 339 14.05 2.74 -13.39
C GLY A 339 13.62 4.18 -13.09
N LEU A 340 13.76 4.64 -11.83
CA LEU A 340 13.44 6.01 -11.43
C LEU A 340 14.38 7.04 -12.09
N VAL A 341 15.69 6.80 -12.09
CA VAL A 341 16.66 7.68 -12.73
C VAL A 341 16.38 7.78 -14.23
N LEU A 342 16.16 6.64 -14.88
CA LEU A 342 15.84 6.61 -16.32
C LEU A 342 14.48 7.25 -16.61
N LEU A 343 13.49 7.14 -15.71
CA LEU A 343 12.20 7.82 -15.85
C LEU A 343 12.39 9.34 -15.81
N GLY A 344 13.21 9.85 -14.88
CA GLY A 344 13.57 11.26 -14.83
C GLY A 344 14.19 11.78 -16.13
N VAL A 345 15.05 10.99 -16.76
CA VAL A 345 15.65 11.34 -18.08
C VAL A 345 14.63 11.22 -19.21
N ALA A 346 13.69 10.29 -19.13
CA ALA A 346 12.72 10.01 -20.18
C ALA A 346 11.53 11.00 -20.22
N ILE A 347 11.13 11.55 -19.07
CA ILE A 347 10.00 12.48 -18.93
C ILE A 347 10.11 13.69 -19.89
N PRO A 348 11.25 14.38 -20.04
CA PRO A 348 11.36 15.51 -20.94
C PRO A 348 11.36 15.15 -22.44
N VAL A 349 11.46 13.86 -22.78
CA VAL A 349 11.63 13.41 -24.17
C VAL A 349 10.30 12.99 -24.78
N SER A 350 9.70 11.90 -24.32
CA SER A 350 8.39 11.42 -24.81
C SER A 350 7.86 10.29 -23.96
N TYR A 351 6.55 9.96 -24.09
CA TYR A 351 5.97 8.78 -23.44
C TYR A 351 6.64 7.47 -23.87
N VAL A 352 7.02 7.32 -25.13
CA VAL A 352 7.65 6.08 -25.64
C VAL A 352 8.95 5.78 -24.89
N THR A 353 9.73 6.81 -24.56
CA THR A 353 10.97 6.65 -23.78
C THR A 353 10.71 6.28 -22.33
N MET A 354 9.52 6.59 -21.76
CA MET A 354 9.13 6.25 -20.39
C MET A 354 8.73 4.77 -20.24
N VAL A 355 8.36 4.07 -21.31
CA VAL A 355 7.83 2.69 -21.25
C VAL A 355 8.82 1.74 -20.59
N VAL A 356 10.10 1.76 -20.98
CA VAL A 356 11.14 0.90 -20.38
C VAL A 356 11.36 1.23 -18.92
N PRO A 357 11.58 2.48 -18.50
CA PRO A 357 11.60 2.84 -17.07
C PRO A 357 10.39 2.36 -16.27
N LEU A 358 9.18 2.51 -16.80
CA LEU A 358 7.95 2.03 -16.15
C LEU A 358 7.95 0.51 -15.98
N MET A 359 8.44 -0.24 -16.99
CA MET A 359 8.60 -1.69 -16.86
C MET A 359 9.62 -2.08 -15.79
N LEU A 360 10.72 -1.35 -15.65
CA LEU A 360 11.71 -1.56 -14.59
C LEU A 360 11.11 -1.28 -13.19
N LEU A 361 10.30 -0.25 -13.05
CA LEU A 361 9.54 0.04 -11.82
C LEU A 361 8.56 -1.08 -11.50
N GLY A 362 7.86 -1.61 -12.51
CA GLY A 362 6.97 -2.77 -12.37
C GLY A 362 7.71 -4.02 -11.88
N PHE A 363 8.87 -4.32 -12.47
CA PHE A 363 9.73 -5.41 -12.00
C PHE A 363 10.15 -5.23 -10.55
N SER A 364 10.61 -4.04 -10.18
CA SER A 364 11.03 -3.68 -8.83
C SER A 364 9.90 -3.90 -7.81
N PHE A 365 8.74 -3.32 -8.08
CA PHE A 365 7.58 -3.40 -7.19
C PHE A 365 7.12 -4.86 -7.00
N GLY A 366 6.89 -5.59 -8.09
CA GLY A 366 6.46 -6.99 -8.03
C GLY A 366 7.46 -7.90 -7.32
N ALA A 367 8.76 -7.73 -7.57
CA ALA A 367 9.81 -8.52 -6.94
C ALA A 367 9.94 -8.21 -5.44
N VAL A 368 10.10 -6.92 -5.08
CA VAL A 368 10.40 -6.51 -3.71
C VAL A 368 9.22 -6.78 -2.78
N VAL A 369 7.99 -6.38 -3.17
CA VAL A 369 6.79 -6.59 -2.33
C VAL A 369 6.56 -8.08 -2.08
N THR A 370 6.69 -8.93 -3.12
CA THR A 370 6.49 -10.38 -2.95
C THR A 370 7.56 -11.01 -2.06
N VAL A 371 8.84 -10.67 -2.26
CA VAL A 371 9.95 -11.20 -1.44
C VAL A 371 9.84 -10.70 0.00
N ALA A 372 9.49 -9.44 0.21
CA ALA A 372 9.31 -8.87 1.54
C ALA A 372 8.17 -9.58 2.29
N SER A 373 7.02 -9.77 1.66
CA SER A 373 5.88 -10.50 2.25
C SER A 373 6.26 -11.95 2.61
N ASP A 374 6.99 -12.66 1.75
CA ASP A 374 7.44 -14.04 2.03
C ASP A 374 8.46 -14.08 3.18
N LEU A 375 9.41 -13.13 3.24
CA LEU A 375 10.37 -13.01 4.33
C LEU A 375 9.69 -12.68 5.67
N VAL A 376 8.69 -11.82 5.68
CA VAL A 376 7.90 -11.49 6.87
C VAL A 376 7.19 -12.74 7.38
N LEU A 377 6.52 -13.48 6.49
CA LEU A 377 5.84 -14.73 6.84
C LEU A 377 6.79 -15.79 7.39
N THR A 378 8.00 -15.89 6.86
CA THR A 378 8.99 -16.91 7.27
C THR A 378 9.72 -16.54 8.56
N SER A 379 9.87 -15.25 8.85
CA SER A 379 10.57 -14.75 10.04
C SER A 379 9.74 -14.80 11.31
N ALA A 380 8.41 -14.76 11.20
CA ALA A 380 7.51 -14.76 12.35
C ALA A 380 7.27 -16.18 12.88
N SER A 381 7.06 -16.33 14.20
CA SER A 381 6.54 -17.56 14.78
C SER A 381 5.09 -17.82 14.32
N LYS A 382 4.62 -19.08 14.42
CA LYS A 382 3.24 -19.42 14.03
C LYS A 382 2.19 -18.62 14.79
N ASP A 383 2.48 -18.30 16.05
CA ASP A 383 1.56 -17.61 16.96
C ASP A 383 1.49 -16.08 16.75
N ARG A 384 2.46 -15.50 16.02
CA ARG A 384 2.57 -14.05 15.81
C ARG A 384 2.57 -13.63 14.33
N VAL A 385 2.09 -14.49 13.46
CA VAL A 385 2.06 -14.20 12.01
C VAL A 385 1.17 -13.02 11.70
N GLY A 386 0.02 -12.89 12.36
CA GLY A 386 -0.88 -11.75 12.15
C GLY A 386 -0.25 -10.43 12.56
N ALA A 387 0.47 -10.38 13.69
CA ALA A 387 1.20 -9.20 14.11
C ALA A 387 2.29 -8.82 13.09
N ALA A 388 3.08 -9.80 12.61
CA ALA A 388 4.14 -9.57 11.64
C ALA A 388 3.60 -9.09 10.28
N THR A 389 2.49 -9.68 9.81
CA THR A 389 1.82 -9.23 8.58
C THR A 389 1.21 -7.84 8.75
N GLY A 390 0.64 -7.53 9.93
CA GLY A 390 0.19 -6.18 10.26
C GLY A 390 1.29 -5.13 10.16
N ILE A 391 2.52 -5.44 10.62
CA ILE A 391 3.70 -4.57 10.48
C ILE A 391 4.03 -4.36 8.99
N SER A 392 4.06 -5.43 8.22
CA SER A 392 4.36 -5.39 6.78
C SER A 392 3.36 -4.51 6.03
N GLU A 393 2.07 -4.70 6.28
CA GLU A 393 1.01 -3.90 5.66
C GLU A 393 1.04 -2.44 6.13
N THR A 394 1.37 -2.19 7.42
CA THR A 394 1.57 -0.82 7.91
C THR A 394 2.75 -0.14 7.19
N ALA A 395 3.84 -0.86 6.96
CA ALA A 395 4.98 -0.32 6.19
C ALA A 395 4.59 -0.02 4.73
N PHE A 396 3.74 -0.85 4.13
CA PHE A 396 3.20 -0.62 2.79
C PHE A 396 2.37 0.66 2.74
N GLU A 397 1.41 0.83 3.65
CA GLU A 397 0.55 2.01 3.72
C GLU A 397 1.30 3.29 4.08
N LEU A 398 2.29 3.20 5.00
CA LEU A 398 3.19 4.32 5.26
C LEU A 398 4.03 4.69 4.03
N GLY A 399 4.47 3.70 3.26
CA GLY A 399 5.14 3.92 1.99
C GLY A 399 4.27 4.68 0.99
N ASN A 400 2.99 4.32 0.87
CA ASN A 400 1.99 5.02 0.06
C ASN A 400 1.83 6.49 0.51
N ALA A 401 1.53 6.71 1.79
CA ALA A 401 1.28 8.04 2.33
C ALA A 401 2.51 8.95 2.21
N LEU A 402 3.68 8.46 2.62
CA LEU A 402 4.94 9.18 2.51
C LEU A 402 5.32 9.44 1.04
N GLY A 403 5.05 8.46 0.16
CA GLY A 403 5.30 8.58 -1.28
C GLY A 403 4.56 9.76 -1.88
N ILE A 404 3.26 9.87 -1.65
CA ILE A 404 2.46 10.99 -2.16
C ILE A 404 2.90 12.32 -1.52
N ALA A 405 2.99 12.35 -0.19
CA ALA A 405 3.19 13.59 0.56
C ALA A 405 4.58 14.21 0.36
N LEU A 406 5.65 13.41 0.53
CA LEU A 406 7.00 13.96 0.42
C LEU A 406 7.38 14.27 -1.02
N THR A 407 7.01 13.39 -1.98
CA THR A 407 7.28 13.70 -3.39
C THR A 407 6.41 14.84 -3.89
N GLY A 408 5.16 14.96 -3.42
CA GLY A 408 4.30 16.12 -3.69
C GLY A 408 4.92 17.43 -3.21
N SER A 409 5.43 17.44 -1.98
CA SER A 409 6.14 18.61 -1.45
C SER A 409 7.41 18.94 -2.24
N ILE A 410 8.20 17.91 -2.60
CA ILE A 410 9.42 18.10 -3.42
C ILE A 410 9.04 18.68 -4.80
N VAL A 411 8.06 18.10 -5.48
CA VAL A 411 7.60 18.59 -6.80
C VAL A 411 7.09 20.02 -6.71
N SER A 412 6.29 20.35 -5.67
CA SER A 412 5.78 21.72 -5.46
C SER A 412 6.90 22.72 -5.23
N VAL A 413 7.87 22.41 -4.39
CA VAL A 413 9.04 23.30 -4.15
C VAL A 413 9.88 23.47 -5.41
N LEU A 414 10.17 22.39 -6.13
CA LEU A 414 10.92 22.46 -7.38
C LEU A 414 10.16 23.26 -8.44
N TYR A 415 8.83 23.09 -8.52
CA TYR A 415 7.99 23.84 -9.42
C TYR A 415 8.06 25.37 -9.14
N MET A 416 7.97 25.77 -7.87
CA MET A 416 8.14 27.19 -7.49
C MET A 416 9.52 27.74 -7.87
N ILE A 417 10.57 26.93 -7.74
CA ILE A 417 11.93 27.33 -8.11
C ILE A 417 12.05 27.51 -9.63
N PHE A 418 11.56 26.54 -10.41
CA PHE A 418 11.71 26.55 -11.87
C PHE A 418 10.70 27.44 -12.60
N SER A 419 9.56 27.78 -11.98
CA SER A 419 8.55 28.71 -12.52
C SER A 419 8.81 30.19 -12.16
N GLU A 420 9.99 30.53 -11.63
CA GLU A 420 10.36 31.89 -11.22
C GLU A 420 9.34 32.55 -10.28
N GLY A 421 8.71 31.78 -9.40
CA GLY A 421 7.75 32.27 -8.41
C GLY A 421 6.33 32.54 -8.98
N LYS A 422 6.03 32.18 -10.21
CA LYS A 422 4.68 32.22 -10.79
C LYS A 422 3.88 30.99 -10.33
N ALA A 423 3.61 30.92 -9.04
CA ALA A 423 3.02 29.75 -8.41
C ALA A 423 1.49 29.81 -8.41
N ASN A 424 0.84 29.64 -9.56
CA ASN A 424 -0.58 29.33 -9.60
C ASN A 424 -0.81 28.14 -10.53
N PHE A 425 -0.94 26.94 -9.95
CA PHE A 425 -1.43 25.73 -10.64
C PHE A 425 -2.85 25.90 -11.23
N THR A 426 -3.50 27.03 -11.00
CA THR A 426 -4.92 27.27 -11.32
C THR A 426 -5.16 28.01 -12.63
N GLU A 427 -4.21 28.78 -13.17
CA GLU A 427 -4.46 29.62 -14.37
C GLU A 427 -3.68 29.21 -15.62
N SER A 428 -2.46 28.72 -15.49
CA SER A 428 -1.69 28.09 -16.58
C SER A 428 -0.49 27.36 -15.99
N VAL A 429 -0.43 26.02 -16.18
CA VAL A 429 0.74 25.23 -15.74
C VAL A 429 1.93 25.56 -16.64
N ASP A 430 3.03 26.01 -16.04
CA ASP A 430 4.31 26.09 -16.74
C ASP A 430 4.80 24.67 -17.02
N THR A 431 4.60 24.23 -18.26
CA THR A 431 4.88 22.86 -18.70
C THR A 431 6.36 22.50 -18.57
N ALA A 432 7.27 23.47 -18.79
CA ALA A 432 8.70 23.24 -18.68
C ALA A 432 9.13 23.10 -17.20
N ALA A 433 8.63 23.97 -16.32
CA ALA A 433 8.87 23.90 -14.89
C ALA A 433 8.31 22.61 -14.29
N PHE A 434 7.10 22.19 -14.68
CA PHE A 434 6.50 20.94 -14.18
C PHE A 434 7.25 19.69 -14.67
N THR A 435 7.63 19.65 -15.94
CA THR A 435 8.44 18.59 -16.53
C THR A 435 9.76 18.44 -15.80
N THR A 436 10.48 19.54 -15.57
CA THR A 436 11.77 19.55 -14.88
C THR A 436 11.62 19.11 -13.43
N SER A 437 10.59 19.61 -12.73
CA SER A 437 10.32 19.26 -11.35
C SER A 437 10.06 17.76 -11.16
N LEU A 438 9.26 17.18 -12.04
CA LEU A 438 8.95 15.75 -12.01
C LEU A 438 10.19 14.91 -12.36
N ALA A 439 10.97 15.31 -13.34
CA ALA A 439 12.21 14.65 -13.74
C ALA A 439 13.23 14.63 -12.58
N VAL A 440 13.44 15.78 -11.93
CA VAL A 440 14.36 15.91 -10.78
C VAL A 440 13.86 15.10 -9.59
N ASN A 441 12.55 15.12 -9.30
CA ASN A 441 11.96 14.30 -8.23
C ASN A 441 12.20 12.79 -8.47
N CYS A 442 12.02 12.30 -9.69
CA CYS A 442 12.31 10.91 -10.03
C CYS A 442 13.82 10.59 -9.85
N ALA A 443 14.71 11.49 -10.25
CA ALA A 443 16.15 11.31 -10.06
C ALA A 443 16.55 11.26 -8.57
N ILE A 444 16.02 12.18 -7.75
CA ILE A 444 16.24 12.20 -6.29
C ILE A 444 15.75 10.89 -5.66
N SER A 445 14.52 10.47 -5.97
CA SER A 445 13.94 9.22 -5.47
C SER A 445 14.77 7.99 -5.87
N GLY A 446 15.29 7.98 -7.09
CA GLY A 446 16.17 6.93 -7.59
C GLY A 446 17.50 6.87 -6.84
N VAL A 447 18.13 8.00 -6.58
CA VAL A 447 19.38 8.09 -5.79
C VAL A 447 19.14 7.63 -4.35
N LEU A 448 18.05 8.05 -3.72
CA LEU A 448 17.67 7.62 -2.37
C LEU A 448 17.45 6.11 -2.30
N LEU A 449 16.75 5.54 -3.27
CA LEU A 449 16.52 4.10 -3.34
C LEU A 449 17.84 3.33 -3.59
N ALA A 450 18.75 3.86 -4.40
CA ALA A 450 20.08 3.28 -4.61
C ALA A 450 20.92 3.29 -3.33
N ALA A 451 20.92 4.41 -2.59
CA ALA A 451 21.61 4.53 -1.30
C ALA A 451 21.07 3.52 -0.28
N LEU A 452 19.75 3.39 -0.19
CA LEU A 452 19.10 2.40 0.66
C LEU A 452 19.43 0.96 0.23
N THR A 453 19.46 0.70 -1.07
CA THR A 453 19.88 -0.61 -1.61
C THR A 453 21.29 -0.96 -1.14
N ALA A 454 22.23 -0.01 -1.21
CA ALA A 454 23.60 -0.20 -0.73
C ALA A 454 23.65 -0.45 0.79
N PHE A 455 22.84 0.28 1.57
CA PHE A 455 22.71 0.08 3.01
C PHE A 455 22.17 -1.31 3.35
N VAL A 456 21.08 -1.72 2.75
CA VAL A 456 20.47 -3.05 2.95
C VAL A 456 21.44 -4.16 2.52
N ALA A 457 22.17 -3.97 1.42
CA ALA A 457 23.19 -4.92 0.95
C ALA A 457 24.32 -5.11 1.97
N ARG A 458 24.81 -4.02 2.59
CA ARG A 458 25.84 -4.07 3.65
C ARG A 458 25.31 -4.75 4.91
N ALA A 459 24.12 -4.40 5.36
CA ALA A 459 23.49 -4.98 6.53
C ALA A 459 23.29 -6.50 6.40
N LEU A 460 22.88 -6.98 5.22
CA LEU A 460 22.73 -8.40 4.94
C LEU A 460 24.07 -9.16 4.75
N ARG A 461 25.18 -8.48 4.42
CA ARG A 461 26.52 -9.11 4.31
C ARG A 461 27.17 -9.36 5.68
N GLY A 462 27.07 -8.39 6.60
CA GLY A 462 27.81 -8.40 7.87
C GLY A 462 27.50 -9.58 8.80
N ARG A 463 26.37 -10.31 8.60
CA ARG A 463 25.99 -11.47 9.44
C ARG A 463 26.20 -12.82 8.77
N GLU A 464 26.38 -12.92 7.45
CA GLU A 464 26.80 -14.18 6.83
C GLU A 464 28.23 -14.56 7.24
N SER A 465 29.08 -13.56 7.48
CA SER A 465 30.46 -13.76 7.97
C SER A 465 30.52 -14.23 9.46
N THR A 466 29.56 -13.79 10.30
CA THR A 466 29.51 -14.18 11.72
C THR A 466 28.89 -15.57 11.93
N SER A 467 28.01 -16.03 11.03
CA SER A 467 27.41 -17.38 11.07
C SER A 467 28.31 -18.46 10.44
N ALA A 468 29.31 -18.07 9.65
CA ALA A 468 30.30 -18.97 9.08
C ALA A 468 31.55 -19.13 9.98
N ALA A 469 31.65 -18.29 11.03
CA ALA A 469 32.76 -18.28 11.99
C ALA A 469 32.38 -18.83 13.39
N ALA A 470 31.10 -19.24 13.58
CA ALA A 470 30.58 -19.94 14.76
C ALA A 470 30.10 -21.35 14.37
#